data_f6c55b451d5afc57d474f20a65e81086
#
_entry.id   f6c55b451d5afc57d474f20a65e81086
#
_cell.length_a   1.000
_cell.length_b   1.000
_cell.length_c   1.000
_cell.angle_alpha   90.00
_cell.angle_beta   90.00
_cell.angle_gamma   90.00
#
_symmetry.space_group_name_H-M   'P 1'
#
loop_
_entity.id
_entity.type
_entity.pdbx_description
1 polymer ?
#
loop_
_entity_poly.entity_id
_entity_poly.type
_entity_poly.pdbx_seq_one_letter_code
_entity_poly.pdbx_strand_id
1 'polypeptide(L)'
;MKGAWNLLRDVLDRATIYLPIILTAAVALGTYWLVRNAPKLLEPTAKAAPTHEPDYFMRGFVIKNFLPNGDLRSELHGKEGRHYPDTDTVEVDDVRMRSVSPQGYTTHATANRGVSNSDGSEIQLFGNAVVIRDPVVGPGGKGTPRLEFRGDFLHAFLDSERVTSNKPVTLIRGSDQFTADNLDYDNLSGVANLTGRVRGVLIPSAAPSAGKPR
;
A
#
# COMPACT_ATOMS: atom_id res chain seq x y z
N MET A 1 9.44 -67.36 -60.34
CA MET A 1 9.07 -66.57 -59.14
C MET A 1 10.24 -65.84 -58.47
N LYS A 2 11.49 -65.95 -58.96
CA LYS A 2 12.67 -65.24 -58.36
C LYS A 2 12.87 -63.79 -58.85
N GLY A 3 12.24 -63.37 -59.96
CA GLY A 3 12.43 -62.03 -60.53
C GLY A 3 11.62 -60.93 -59.82
N ALA A 4 10.42 -61.23 -59.29
CA ALA A 4 9.59 -60.27 -58.63
C ALA A 4 10.12 -59.83 -57.20
N TRP A 5 10.84 -60.77 -56.57
CA TRP A 5 11.46 -60.53 -55.26
C TRP A 5 12.69 -59.61 -55.36
N ASN A 6 13.46 -59.72 -56.41
CA ASN A 6 14.61 -58.84 -56.60
C ASN A 6 14.22 -57.44 -57.02
N LEU A 7 13.15 -57.25 -57.78
CA LEU A 7 12.59 -55.93 -58.11
C LEU A 7 12.00 -55.23 -56.84
N LEU A 8 11.36 -56.00 -55.97
CA LEU A 8 10.81 -55.45 -54.72
C LEU A 8 11.94 -55.02 -53.79
N ARG A 9 13.04 -55.76 -53.72
CA ARG A 9 14.21 -55.46 -52.91
C ARG A 9 14.91 -54.19 -53.39
N ASP A 10 15.15 -54.07 -54.73
CA ASP A 10 15.77 -52.86 -55.30
C ASP A 10 14.92 -51.62 -55.14
N VAL A 11 13.61 -51.75 -55.13
CA VAL A 11 12.68 -50.61 -54.83
C VAL A 11 12.72 -50.27 -53.39
N LEU A 12 12.76 -51.25 -52.47
CA LEU A 12 12.85 -51.00 -51.00
C LEU A 12 14.20 -50.37 -50.62
N ASP A 13 15.34 -50.83 -51.20
CA ASP A 13 16.66 -50.28 -50.95
C ASP A 13 16.79 -48.85 -51.46
N ARG A 14 16.18 -48.50 -52.59
CA ARG A 14 16.10 -47.12 -53.07
C ARG A 14 15.15 -46.26 -52.20
N ALA A 15 14.03 -46.81 -51.74
CA ALA A 15 13.10 -46.15 -50.86
C ALA A 15 13.75 -45.81 -49.52
N THR A 16 14.65 -46.66 -48.99
CA THR A 16 15.34 -46.40 -47.70
C THR A 16 16.28 -45.20 -47.80
N ILE A 17 16.89 -44.93 -48.99
CA ILE A 17 17.73 -43.73 -49.19
C ILE A 17 16.92 -42.45 -49.17
N TYR A 18 15.67 -42.47 -49.66
CA TYR A 18 14.80 -41.31 -49.70
C TYR A 18 13.97 -41.14 -48.43
N LEU A 19 13.88 -42.17 -47.58
CA LEU A 19 13.10 -42.15 -46.33
C LEU A 19 13.42 -40.94 -45.42
N PRO A 20 14.70 -40.65 -45.12
CA PRO A 20 15.04 -39.50 -44.28
C PRO A 20 14.65 -38.16 -44.93
N ILE A 21 14.75 -38.04 -46.24
CA ILE A 21 14.36 -36.83 -46.99
C ILE A 21 12.85 -36.65 -46.94
N ILE A 22 12.07 -37.70 -47.12
CA ILE A 22 10.61 -37.67 -47.05
C ILE A 22 10.16 -37.34 -45.61
N LEU A 23 10.81 -37.93 -44.60
CA LEU A 23 10.50 -37.68 -43.21
C LEU A 23 10.76 -36.22 -42.82
N THR A 24 11.92 -35.68 -43.21
CA THR A 24 12.26 -34.27 -42.93
C THR A 24 11.32 -33.31 -43.67
N ALA A 25 10.95 -33.62 -44.93
CA ALA A 25 9.97 -32.86 -45.69
C ALA A 25 8.58 -32.91 -45.04
N ALA A 26 8.14 -34.05 -44.53
CA ALA A 26 6.86 -34.19 -43.81
C ALA A 26 6.85 -33.42 -42.52
N VAL A 27 7.94 -33.44 -41.73
CA VAL A 27 8.09 -32.66 -40.53
C VAL A 27 8.10 -31.16 -40.84
N ALA A 28 8.83 -30.72 -41.85
CA ALA A 28 8.87 -29.31 -42.26
C ALA A 28 7.50 -28.81 -42.73
N LEU A 29 6.75 -29.59 -43.51
CA LEU A 29 5.41 -29.28 -43.95
C LEU A 29 4.42 -29.24 -42.75
N GLY A 30 4.55 -30.19 -41.83
CA GLY A 30 3.73 -30.24 -40.63
C GLY A 30 3.98 -29.03 -39.73
N THR A 31 5.23 -28.65 -39.53
CA THR A 31 5.62 -27.46 -38.76
C THR A 31 5.13 -26.18 -39.44
N TYR A 32 5.30 -26.08 -40.76
CA TYR A 32 4.79 -24.93 -41.52
C TYR A 32 3.28 -24.82 -41.44
N TRP A 33 2.55 -25.94 -41.53
CA TRP A 33 1.11 -25.95 -41.37
C TRP A 33 0.67 -25.56 -39.96
N LEU A 34 1.37 -26.05 -38.93
CA LEU A 34 1.11 -25.72 -37.53
C LEU A 34 1.32 -24.25 -37.25
N VAL A 35 2.40 -23.64 -37.73
CA VAL A 35 2.69 -22.22 -37.59
C VAL A 35 1.62 -21.37 -38.30
N ARG A 36 1.18 -21.82 -39.48
CA ARG A 36 0.17 -21.06 -40.24
C ARG A 36 -1.24 -21.17 -39.70
N ASN A 37 -1.56 -22.27 -39.00
CA ASN A 37 -2.83 -22.49 -38.34
C ASN A 37 -2.75 -22.31 -36.82
N ALA A 38 -1.60 -21.91 -36.27
CA ALA A 38 -1.52 -21.53 -34.87
C ALA A 38 -2.53 -20.40 -34.62
N PRO A 39 -3.40 -20.49 -33.60
CA PRO A 39 -4.25 -19.38 -33.23
C PRO A 39 -3.35 -18.18 -33.02
N LYS A 40 -3.59 -17.10 -33.77
CA LYS A 40 -2.90 -15.83 -33.51
C LYS A 40 -3.12 -15.55 -32.04
N LEU A 41 -2.03 -15.57 -31.25
CA LEU A 41 -2.06 -15.04 -29.90
C LEU A 41 -2.77 -13.68 -30.05
N LEU A 42 -3.92 -13.57 -29.43
CA LEU A 42 -4.66 -12.29 -29.42
C LEU A 42 -3.63 -11.23 -29.09
N GLU A 43 -3.38 -10.33 -30.04
CA GLU A 43 -2.59 -9.14 -29.73
C GLU A 43 -3.20 -8.60 -28.44
N PRO A 44 -2.40 -8.28 -27.42
CA PRO A 44 -2.94 -7.78 -26.17
C PRO A 44 -3.89 -6.67 -26.56
N THR A 45 -5.17 -6.92 -26.34
CA THR A 45 -6.27 -5.98 -26.63
C THR A 45 -5.78 -4.66 -26.10
N ALA A 46 -5.67 -3.63 -26.94
CA ALA A 46 -5.17 -2.31 -26.56
C ALA A 46 -5.79 -2.03 -25.19
N LYS A 47 -4.91 -1.89 -24.18
CA LYS A 47 -5.31 -1.79 -22.77
C LYS A 47 -6.44 -0.76 -22.74
N ALA A 48 -7.66 -1.20 -22.48
CA ALA A 48 -8.81 -0.30 -22.41
C ALA A 48 -8.37 0.86 -21.52
N ALA A 49 -8.75 2.09 -21.88
CA ALA A 49 -8.41 3.25 -21.07
C ALA A 49 -8.73 2.90 -19.60
N PRO A 50 -7.82 3.13 -18.66
CA PRO A 50 -8.02 2.73 -17.29
C PRO A 50 -9.33 3.33 -16.80
N THR A 51 -10.33 2.47 -16.59
CA THR A 51 -11.59 2.83 -15.93
C THR A 51 -11.29 2.86 -14.43
N HIS A 52 -11.73 3.91 -13.73
CA HIS A 52 -11.60 4.00 -12.27
C HIS A 52 -12.65 3.05 -11.63
N GLU A 53 -12.41 1.74 -11.80
CA GLU A 53 -13.26 0.67 -11.26
C GLU A 53 -12.41 -0.21 -10.35
N PRO A 54 -12.92 -0.59 -9.17
CA PRO A 54 -12.19 -1.46 -8.27
C PRO A 54 -12.11 -2.87 -8.87
N ASP A 55 -10.94 -3.48 -8.85
CA ASP A 55 -10.71 -4.86 -9.29
C ASP A 55 -11.00 -5.89 -8.19
N TYR A 56 -10.92 -5.47 -6.92
CA TYR A 56 -11.37 -6.27 -5.78
C TYR A 56 -11.87 -5.39 -4.63
N PHE A 57 -12.67 -6.00 -3.78
CA PHE A 57 -13.17 -5.35 -2.56
C PHE A 57 -13.17 -6.34 -1.38
N MET A 58 -13.07 -5.78 -0.17
CA MET A 58 -13.17 -6.51 1.10
C MET A 58 -14.21 -5.85 1.98
N ARG A 59 -14.91 -6.63 2.82
CA ARG A 59 -15.87 -6.10 3.80
C ARG A 59 -15.57 -6.62 5.19
N GLY A 60 -15.67 -5.75 6.20
CA GLY A 60 -15.48 -6.09 7.60
C GLY A 60 -14.13 -6.75 7.84
N PHE A 61 -13.04 -6.10 7.41
CA PHE A 61 -11.71 -6.71 7.40
C PHE A 61 -10.78 -6.09 8.45
N VAL A 62 -9.74 -6.85 8.77
CA VAL A 62 -8.61 -6.42 9.60
C VAL A 62 -7.32 -6.81 8.89
N ILE A 63 -6.46 -5.82 8.63
CA ILE A 63 -5.10 -6.04 8.08
C ILE A 63 -4.10 -5.83 9.21
N LYS A 64 -3.19 -6.79 9.39
CA LYS A 64 -2.10 -6.71 10.37
C LYS A 64 -0.77 -6.81 9.67
N ASN A 65 0.10 -5.84 9.91
CA ASN A 65 1.48 -5.83 9.43
C ASN A 65 2.40 -6.12 10.61
N PHE A 66 3.37 -7.00 10.39
CA PHE A 66 4.34 -7.40 11.40
C PHE A 66 5.75 -7.00 10.97
N LEU A 67 6.60 -6.70 11.94
CA LEU A 67 8.02 -6.54 11.75
C LEU A 67 8.70 -7.92 11.52
N PRO A 68 9.93 -7.98 10.97
CA PRO A 68 10.65 -9.22 10.77
C PRO A 68 10.88 -10.05 12.06
N ASN A 69 10.88 -9.39 13.22
CA ASN A 69 11.00 -10.02 14.54
C ASN A 69 9.66 -10.59 15.07
N GLY A 70 8.55 -10.43 14.32
CA GLY A 70 7.22 -10.90 14.69
C GLY A 70 6.36 -9.91 15.49
N ASP A 71 6.90 -8.75 15.84
CA ASP A 71 6.12 -7.73 16.55
C ASP A 71 5.10 -7.05 15.63
N LEU A 72 3.94 -6.72 16.18
CA LEU A 72 2.88 -6.01 15.46
C LEU A 72 3.33 -4.57 15.16
N ARG A 73 3.51 -4.25 13.87
CA ARG A 73 3.82 -2.88 13.39
C ARG A 73 2.56 -2.04 13.27
N SER A 74 1.53 -2.59 12.63
CA SER A 74 0.27 -1.86 12.43
C SER A 74 -0.92 -2.79 12.28
N GLU A 75 -2.09 -2.29 12.66
CA GLU A 75 -3.38 -2.95 12.53
C GLU A 75 -4.37 -1.94 11.96
N LEU A 76 -5.03 -2.29 10.85
CA LEU A 76 -6.03 -1.51 10.16
C LEU A 76 -7.36 -2.25 10.15
N HIS A 77 -8.41 -1.61 10.66
CA HIS A 77 -9.79 -2.06 10.54
C HIS A 77 -10.52 -1.19 9.53
N GLY A 78 -11.30 -1.81 8.65
CA GLY A 78 -12.15 -1.13 7.68
C GLY A 78 -13.52 -1.78 7.55
N LYS A 79 -14.52 -0.98 7.27
CA LYS A 79 -15.87 -1.46 6.97
C LYS A 79 -15.95 -2.04 5.57
N GLU A 80 -15.41 -1.31 4.59
CA GLU A 80 -15.25 -1.74 3.20
C GLU A 80 -13.96 -1.20 2.65
N GLY A 81 -13.22 -2.02 1.91
CA GLY A 81 -11.98 -1.68 1.22
C GLY A 81 -12.11 -1.98 -0.26
N ARG A 82 -11.65 -1.09 -1.12
CA ARG A 82 -11.67 -1.18 -2.58
C ARG A 82 -10.28 -0.85 -3.12
N HIS A 83 -9.77 -1.70 -3.99
CA HIS A 83 -8.50 -1.44 -4.69
C HIS A 83 -8.78 -0.93 -6.10
N TYR A 84 -8.05 0.10 -6.50
CA TYR A 84 -8.14 0.75 -7.80
C TYR A 84 -6.82 0.56 -8.56
N PRO A 85 -6.80 -0.29 -9.60
CA PRO A 85 -5.55 -0.62 -10.31
C PRO A 85 -5.02 0.50 -11.22
N ASP A 86 -5.85 1.48 -11.56
CA ASP A 86 -5.46 2.64 -12.37
C ASP A 86 -4.59 3.64 -11.59
N THR A 87 -4.84 3.78 -10.28
CA THR A 87 -4.09 4.66 -9.37
C THR A 87 -3.20 3.89 -8.40
N ASP A 88 -3.29 2.56 -8.40
CA ASP A 88 -2.61 1.65 -7.46
C ASP A 88 -2.86 2.07 -6.00
N THR A 89 -4.14 2.35 -5.69
CA THR A 89 -4.58 2.82 -4.37
C THR A 89 -5.63 1.91 -3.77
N VAL A 90 -5.67 1.89 -2.44
CA VAL A 90 -6.72 1.23 -1.66
C VAL A 90 -7.54 2.28 -0.94
N GLU A 91 -8.82 2.34 -1.23
CA GLU A 91 -9.79 3.14 -0.46
C GLU A 91 -10.42 2.28 0.64
N VAL A 92 -10.58 2.86 1.82
CA VAL A 92 -11.16 2.19 2.99
C VAL A 92 -12.22 3.09 3.62
N ASP A 93 -13.40 2.56 3.86
CA ASP A 93 -14.46 3.24 4.60
C ASP A 93 -14.41 2.88 6.10
N ASP A 94 -14.70 3.83 6.97
CA ASP A 94 -14.68 3.74 8.45
C ASP A 94 -13.31 3.21 8.94
N VAL A 95 -12.27 4.00 8.65
CA VAL A 95 -10.88 3.67 8.98
C VAL A 95 -10.64 3.76 10.47
N ARG A 96 -10.06 2.70 11.03
CA ARG A 96 -9.48 2.67 12.38
C ARG A 96 -8.14 1.97 12.30
N MET A 97 -7.09 2.72 12.56
CA MET A 97 -5.71 2.22 12.47
C MET A 97 -5.01 2.39 13.82
N ARG A 98 -4.20 1.42 14.17
CA ARG A 98 -3.23 1.47 15.25
C ARG A 98 -1.86 1.13 14.68
N SER A 99 -0.84 1.93 15.00
CA SER A 99 0.54 1.62 14.61
C SER A 99 1.47 1.82 15.80
N VAL A 100 2.59 1.09 15.76
CA VAL A 100 3.67 1.20 16.75
C VAL A 100 4.95 1.57 16.00
N SER A 101 5.55 2.71 16.35
CA SER A 101 6.81 3.13 15.74
C SER A 101 8.00 2.32 16.27
N PRO A 102 9.15 2.33 15.59
CA PRO A 102 10.37 1.69 16.09
C PRO A 102 10.84 2.23 17.45
N GLN A 103 10.46 3.47 17.79
CA GLN A 103 10.75 4.12 19.07
C GLN A 103 9.74 3.76 20.17
N GLY A 104 8.76 2.89 19.86
CA GLY A 104 7.74 2.42 20.80
C GLY A 104 6.53 3.37 20.98
N TYR A 105 6.37 4.41 20.13
CA TYR A 105 5.20 5.26 20.17
C TYR A 105 4.00 4.53 19.56
N THR A 106 2.88 4.52 20.28
CA THR A 106 1.61 4.04 19.73
C THR A 106 0.85 5.23 19.12
N THR A 107 0.42 5.07 17.87
CA THR A 107 -0.40 6.04 17.14
C THR A 107 -1.72 5.41 16.74
N HIS A 108 -2.82 6.09 16.98
CA HIS A 108 -4.17 5.73 16.56
C HIS A 108 -4.65 6.72 15.51
N ALA A 109 -5.24 6.23 14.43
CA ALA A 109 -5.84 7.05 13.40
C ALA A 109 -7.27 6.59 13.11
N THR A 110 -8.19 7.56 12.98
CA THR A 110 -9.57 7.29 12.58
C THR A 110 -10.03 8.30 11.56
N ALA A 111 -10.89 7.89 10.63
CA ALA A 111 -11.53 8.77 9.64
C ALA A 111 -12.76 8.09 9.04
N ASN A 112 -13.64 8.86 8.41
CA ASN A 112 -14.76 8.32 7.67
C ASN A 112 -14.29 7.55 6.44
N ARG A 113 -13.21 8.02 5.77
CA ARG A 113 -12.58 7.37 4.62
C ARG A 113 -11.07 7.57 4.65
N GLY A 114 -10.34 6.53 4.25
CA GLY A 114 -8.90 6.58 4.01
C GLY A 114 -8.57 6.16 2.59
N VAL A 115 -7.50 6.71 2.04
CA VAL A 115 -6.89 6.31 0.78
C VAL A 115 -5.42 6.06 1.05
N SER A 116 -4.95 4.86 0.75
CA SER A 116 -3.55 4.46 0.88
C SER A 116 -2.97 4.13 -0.47
N ASN A 117 -1.69 4.40 -0.69
CA ASN A 117 -0.94 3.79 -1.78
C ASN A 117 -0.77 2.28 -1.52
N SER A 118 -0.35 1.54 -2.55
CA SER A 118 -0.28 0.06 -2.49
C SER A 118 0.70 -0.49 -1.46
N ASP A 119 1.81 0.22 -1.19
CA ASP A 119 2.81 -0.20 -0.19
C ASP A 119 2.47 0.24 1.24
N GLY A 120 1.40 1.05 1.42
CA GLY A 120 0.95 1.51 2.72
C GLY A 120 1.87 2.54 3.40
N SER A 121 2.78 3.17 2.65
CA SER A 121 3.68 4.21 3.18
C SER A 121 3.00 5.56 3.35
N GLU A 122 1.93 5.82 2.59
CA GLU A 122 1.15 7.05 2.63
C GLU A 122 -0.33 6.76 2.84
N ILE A 123 -0.96 7.53 3.73
CA ILE A 123 -2.40 7.42 4.00
C ILE A 123 -3.00 8.82 4.06
N GLN A 124 -4.00 9.05 3.21
CA GLN A 124 -4.84 10.23 3.25
C GLN A 124 -6.15 9.91 3.99
N LEU A 125 -6.48 10.69 4.99
CA LEU A 125 -7.66 10.53 5.84
C LEU A 125 -8.66 11.65 5.55
N PHE A 126 -9.90 11.29 5.28
CA PHE A 126 -10.97 12.21 4.89
C PHE A 126 -12.18 12.09 5.82
N GLY A 127 -12.70 13.23 6.23
CA GLY A 127 -13.89 13.35 7.05
C GLY A 127 -13.68 12.92 8.50
N ASN A 128 -13.80 13.85 9.45
CA ASN A 128 -13.57 13.60 10.87
C ASN A 128 -12.24 12.89 11.15
N ALA A 129 -11.20 13.25 10.40
CA ALA A 129 -9.88 12.65 10.54
C ALA A 129 -9.26 13.02 11.88
N VAL A 130 -8.84 12.01 12.64
CA VAL A 130 -8.17 12.17 13.93
C VAL A 130 -6.96 11.26 13.96
N VAL A 131 -5.80 11.83 14.29
CA VAL A 131 -4.56 11.08 14.53
C VAL A 131 -4.09 11.40 15.94
N ILE A 132 -3.91 10.38 16.78
CA ILE A 132 -3.50 10.49 18.17
C ILE A 132 -2.23 9.70 18.39
N ARG A 133 -1.19 10.33 18.89
CA ARG A 133 -0.03 9.66 19.45
C ARG A 133 -0.15 9.64 20.97
N ASP A 134 -0.08 8.46 21.54
CA ASP A 134 -0.16 8.29 22.99
C ASP A 134 1.04 8.91 23.70
N PRO A 135 0.84 9.40 24.93
CA PRO A 135 1.95 9.90 25.74
C PRO A 135 2.89 8.75 26.10
N VAL A 136 4.19 9.02 26.14
CA VAL A 136 5.18 8.07 26.65
C VAL A 136 5.78 8.66 27.91
N VAL A 137 5.77 7.87 29.00
CA VAL A 137 6.40 8.25 30.26
C VAL A 137 7.76 7.55 30.34
N GLY A 138 8.82 8.35 30.21
CA GLY A 138 10.19 7.87 30.37
C GLY A 138 10.66 7.83 31.83
N PRO A 139 11.83 7.22 32.10
CA PRO A 139 12.45 7.23 33.42
C PRO A 139 12.61 8.66 33.96
N GLY A 140 12.26 8.87 35.22
CA GLY A 140 12.38 10.20 35.85
C GLY A 140 11.26 11.18 35.51
N GLY A 141 10.12 10.71 34.96
CA GLY A 141 8.96 11.55 34.66
C GLY A 141 9.10 12.45 33.41
N LYS A 142 10.22 12.35 32.70
CA LYS A 142 10.44 12.99 31.42
C LYS A 142 9.78 12.13 30.33
N GLY A 143 8.69 12.60 29.76
CA GLY A 143 7.96 11.90 28.69
C GLY A 143 7.54 12.85 27.58
N THR A 144 7.05 12.27 26.49
CA THR A 144 6.41 13.04 25.44
C THR A 144 4.91 13.18 25.77
N PRO A 145 4.33 14.38 25.69
CA PRO A 145 2.91 14.55 25.90
C PRO A 145 2.12 13.87 24.79
N ARG A 146 0.85 13.59 25.07
CA ARG A 146 -0.13 13.19 24.05
C ARG A 146 -0.18 14.24 22.96
N LEU A 147 -0.16 13.78 21.72
CA LEU A 147 -0.26 14.61 20.54
C LEU A 147 -1.48 14.18 19.74
N GLU A 148 -2.30 15.15 19.33
CA GLU A 148 -3.52 14.85 18.60
C GLU A 148 -3.75 15.86 17.49
N PHE A 149 -4.04 15.35 16.28
CA PHE A 149 -4.41 16.13 15.10
C PHE A 149 -5.86 15.84 14.76
N ARG A 150 -6.65 16.87 14.50
CA ARG A 150 -8.05 16.76 14.08
C ARG A 150 -8.31 17.67 12.90
N GLY A 151 -9.02 17.17 11.89
CA GLY A 151 -9.43 17.95 10.72
C GLY A 151 -10.32 17.15 9.77
N ASP A 152 -10.77 17.78 8.73
CA ASP A 152 -11.51 17.09 7.66
C ASP A 152 -10.59 16.38 6.67
N PHE A 153 -9.29 16.70 6.71
CA PHE A 153 -8.26 16.08 5.89
C PHE A 153 -6.95 16.02 6.65
N LEU A 154 -6.34 14.85 6.70
CA LEU A 154 -4.97 14.65 7.18
C LEU A 154 -4.24 13.71 6.22
N HIS A 155 -2.97 14.01 5.89
CA HIS A 155 -2.11 13.16 5.10
C HIS A 155 -0.94 12.70 5.97
N ALA A 156 -0.86 11.41 6.21
CA ALA A 156 0.17 10.78 7.02
C ALA A 156 1.17 10.02 6.12
N PHE A 157 2.45 10.28 6.34
CA PHE A 157 3.59 9.59 5.72
C PHE A 157 4.23 8.72 6.79
N LEU A 158 4.03 7.41 6.70
CA LEU A 158 4.41 6.48 7.78
C LEU A 158 5.92 6.28 7.89
N ASP A 159 6.64 6.29 6.77
CA ASP A 159 8.09 6.07 6.76
C ASP A 159 8.88 7.30 7.26
N SER A 160 8.42 8.50 6.94
CA SER A 160 9.01 9.75 7.41
C SER A 160 8.39 10.26 8.72
N GLU A 161 7.40 9.54 9.26
CA GLU A 161 6.65 9.94 10.47
C GLU A 161 6.13 11.39 10.40
N ARG A 162 5.65 11.81 9.23
CA ARG A 162 5.18 13.16 8.97
C ARG A 162 3.66 13.19 8.81
N VAL A 163 3.02 14.26 9.32
CA VAL A 163 1.59 14.50 9.15
C VAL A 163 1.38 15.90 8.58
N THR A 164 0.67 15.97 7.46
CA THR A 164 0.35 17.25 6.82
C THR A 164 -1.15 17.46 6.66
N SER A 165 -1.57 18.71 6.55
CA SER A 165 -2.92 19.08 6.14
C SER A 165 -2.89 20.39 5.37
N ASN A 166 -3.62 20.44 4.27
CA ASN A 166 -3.90 21.67 3.52
C ASN A 166 -5.33 22.19 3.76
N LYS A 167 -5.96 21.71 4.84
CA LYS A 167 -7.28 22.13 5.29
C LYS A 167 -7.23 22.49 6.77
N PRO A 168 -8.25 23.24 7.28
CA PRO A 168 -8.29 23.62 8.68
C PRO A 168 -8.07 22.44 9.63
N VAL A 169 -7.16 22.61 10.55
CA VAL A 169 -6.70 21.59 11.48
C VAL A 169 -6.59 22.11 12.89
N THR A 170 -6.85 21.22 13.85
CA THR A 170 -6.59 21.44 15.26
C THR A 170 -5.47 20.52 15.71
N LEU A 171 -4.41 21.08 16.28
CA LEU A 171 -3.32 20.38 16.94
C LEU A 171 -3.47 20.53 18.45
N ILE A 172 -3.49 19.41 19.18
CA ILE A 172 -3.52 19.38 20.64
C ILE A 172 -2.24 18.71 21.12
N ARG A 173 -1.48 19.38 21.97
CA ARG A 173 -0.25 18.86 22.58
C ARG A 173 -0.36 18.96 24.11
N GLY A 174 -0.60 17.83 24.76
CA GLY A 174 -0.92 17.83 26.19
C GLY A 174 -2.19 18.60 26.47
N SER A 175 -2.06 19.77 27.11
CA SER A 175 -3.16 20.68 27.39
C SER A 175 -3.26 21.86 26.41
N ASP A 176 -2.24 22.08 25.61
CA ASP A 176 -2.17 23.19 24.65
C ASP A 176 -2.92 22.85 23.37
N GLN A 177 -3.63 23.83 22.81
CA GLN A 177 -4.41 23.68 21.60
C GLN A 177 -4.07 24.77 20.60
N PHE A 178 -3.84 24.36 19.35
CA PHE A 178 -3.55 25.23 18.21
C PHE A 178 -4.53 24.93 17.07
N THR A 179 -4.97 25.96 16.39
CA THR A 179 -5.76 25.84 15.15
C THR A 179 -5.06 26.61 14.04
N ALA A 180 -5.10 26.08 12.82
CA ALA A 180 -4.50 26.69 11.65
C ALA A 180 -5.23 26.27 10.37
N ASP A 181 -4.96 26.93 9.26
CA ASP A 181 -5.50 26.53 7.95
C ASP A 181 -4.68 25.39 7.34
N ASN A 182 -3.36 25.33 7.63
CA ASN A 182 -2.48 24.26 7.15
C ASN A 182 -1.56 23.79 8.27
N LEU A 183 -1.16 22.53 8.18
CA LEU A 183 -0.24 21.86 9.10
C LEU A 183 0.84 21.12 8.32
N ASP A 184 2.06 21.17 8.85
CA ASP A 184 3.15 20.31 8.49
C ASP A 184 3.90 19.93 9.78
N TYR A 185 3.72 18.68 10.21
CA TYR A 185 4.31 18.14 11.43
C TYR A 185 5.30 17.04 11.09
N ASP A 186 6.52 17.19 11.55
CA ASP A 186 7.59 16.18 11.48
C ASP A 186 7.81 15.61 12.89
N ASN A 187 7.51 14.33 13.06
CA ASN A 187 7.64 13.64 14.34
C ASN A 187 9.11 13.38 14.73
N LEU A 188 10.00 13.21 13.75
CA LEU A 188 11.43 12.92 14.03
C LEU A 188 12.14 14.15 14.62
N SER A 189 11.87 15.33 14.09
CA SER A 189 12.38 16.60 14.62
C SER A 189 11.51 17.18 15.73
N GLY A 190 10.24 16.74 15.87
CA GLY A 190 9.26 17.28 16.80
C GLY A 190 8.77 18.68 16.45
N VAL A 191 8.96 19.12 15.20
CA VAL A 191 8.62 20.46 14.71
C VAL A 191 7.23 20.45 14.06
N ALA A 192 6.39 21.40 14.45
CA ALA A 192 5.10 21.68 13.83
C ALA A 192 5.12 23.06 13.17
N ASN A 193 4.93 23.11 11.87
CA ASN A 193 4.73 24.34 11.09
C ASN A 193 3.25 24.53 10.85
N LEU A 194 2.67 25.58 11.45
CA LEU A 194 1.29 25.96 11.29
C LEU A 194 1.22 27.25 10.47
N THR A 195 0.39 27.26 9.43
CA THR A 195 0.24 28.45 8.57
C THR A 195 -1.23 28.78 8.32
N GLY A 196 -1.47 30.05 7.91
CA GLY A 196 -2.82 30.60 7.77
C GLY A 196 -3.30 31.28 9.03
N ARG A 197 -4.58 31.13 9.36
CA ARG A 197 -5.20 31.78 10.54
C ARG A 197 -4.85 31.04 11.85
N VAL A 198 -3.60 31.17 12.25
CA VAL A 198 -3.10 30.45 13.44
C VAL A 198 -3.65 31.09 14.73
N ARG A 199 -4.20 30.24 15.61
CA ARG A 199 -4.60 30.61 16.98
C ARG A 199 -4.08 29.55 17.94
N GLY A 200 -3.56 29.97 19.10
CA GLY A 200 -3.05 29.08 20.13
C GLY A 200 -3.66 29.42 21.50
N VAL A 201 -4.03 28.37 22.25
CA VAL A 201 -4.41 28.44 23.64
C VAL A 201 -3.40 27.63 24.42
N LEU A 202 -2.61 28.29 25.25
CA LEU A 202 -1.59 27.68 26.08
C LEU A 202 -2.12 27.61 27.52
N ILE A 203 -2.13 26.42 28.10
CA ILE A 203 -2.56 26.19 29.48
C ILE A 203 -1.28 25.92 30.31
N PRO A 204 -0.89 26.88 31.17
CA PRO A 204 0.32 26.69 32.01
C PRO A 204 0.16 25.44 32.87
N SER A 205 1.10 24.52 32.78
CA SER A 205 1.20 23.40 33.70
C SER A 205 1.51 23.98 35.08
N ALA A 206 0.70 23.65 36.08
CA ALA A 206 0.95 24.09 37.46
C ALA A 206 2.36 23.63 37.87
N ALA A 207 3.24 24.58 38.17
CA ALA A 207 4.54 24.26 38.72
C ALA A 207 4.34 23.39 39.98
N PRO A 208 5.19 22.32 40.18
CA PRO A 208 5.14 21.59 41.44
C PRO A 208 5.31 22.57 42.58
N SER A 209 4.32 22.62 43.47
CA SER A 209 4.37 23.50 44.65
C SER A 209 5.68 23.22 45.40
N ALA A 210 6.59 24.21 45.38
CA ALA A 210 7.79 24.15 46.20
C ALA A 210 7.35 23.94 47.65
N GLY A 211 7.64 22.73 48.15
CA GLY A 211 7.34 22.38 49.53
C GLY A 211 7.95 23.43 50.45
N LYS A 212 7.11 24.07 51.26
CA LYS A 212 7.48 25.03 52.27
C LYS A 212 8.47 24.35 53.23
N PRO A 213 9.71 24.83 53.41
CA PRO A 213 10.60 24.27 54.43
C PRO A 213 10.00 24.55 55.83
N ARG A 214 9.96 23.47 56.62
CA ARG A 214 9.70 23.56 58.06
C ARG A 214 10.94 24.02 58.79
#